data_48a10498fede708f2b0d6402c2b4735b
#
_entry.id   48a10498fede708f2b0d6402c2b4735b
#
_cell.length_a   1.000
_cell.length_b   1.000
_cell.length_c   1.000
_cell.angle_alpha   90.00
_cell.angle_beta   90.00
_cell.angle_gamma   90.00
#
_symmetry.space_group_name_H-M   'P 1'
#
loop_
_entity.id
_entity.type
_entity.pdbx_description
1 polymer ?
#
loop_
_entity_poly.entity_id
_entity_poly.type
_entity_poly.pdbx_seq_one_letter_code
_entity_poly.pdbx_strand_id
1 'polypeptide(L)'
;MQPAEFWKKDKIILYFFSALKYNPIINRKRKGTMIMKKWMAFLLAAAMVCMLFTGCGKSSGTDSDLAYVQDKGVLVVGITEYAPMDYRDENGQWTGFDAEFAQLFAEKLGVKCEFYLIADWTKKFVELDTKQIDVVWNGMTICDDALSNSSVSDPYVINAQVVVMKADAVGNYKTPESLSGLSVAVENGSVGQTAANAIAGAKVIPVGDQAAALLEVKSGAADACVIDITMAYAMTGEGTNYGDLAPGLKLTEEFYGVSFRKGSDMTAMLNEFMAELKENGTLQDMADRYKLTLAE
;
A
#
# COMPACT_ATOMS: atom_id res chain seq x y z
N MET A 1 -57.03 8.95 -2.97
CA MET A 1 -57.51 7.64 -2.53
C MET A 1 -56.52 7.07 -1.56
N GLN A 2 -56.86 7.22 -0.50
CA GLN A 2 -57.17 6.73 0.87
C GLN A 2 -55.93 6.36 1.68
N PRO A 3 -55.82 6.95 2.87
CA PRO A 3 -54.90 6.54 3.92
C PRO A 3 -55.62 5.63 4.92
N ALA A 4 -55.11 4.51 5.31
CA ALA A 4 -55.49 3.77 6.49
C ALA A 4 -54.45 2.69 6.80
N GLU A 5 -53.66 2.92 7.84
CA GLU A 5 -53.21 1.93 8.81
C GLU A 5 -52.22 2.55 9.80
N PHE A 6 -52.74 3.43 10.66
CA PHE A 6 -51.95 3.99 11.77
C PHE A 6 -52.70 3.94 13.10
N TRP A 7 -53.53 2.90 13.33
CA TRP A 7 -54.26 2.76 14.59
C TRP A 7 -54.42 1.30 14.99
N LYS A 8 -53.35 0.65 15.46
CA LYS A 8 -53.47 -0.69 16.08
C LYS A 8 -52.44 -1.04 17.16
N LYS A 9 -51.67 -0.10 17.69
CA LYS A 9 -50.71 -0.41 18.76
C LYS A 9 -51.09 0.07 20.16
N ASP A 10 -52.06 0.94 20.31
CA ASP A 10 -52.38 1.51 21.63
C ASP A 10 -53.46 0.78 22.43
N LYS A 11 -54.07 -0.28 21.89
CA LYS A 11 -55.11 -1.07 22.64
C LYS A 11 -54.57 -2.27 23.41
N ILE A 12 -53.34 -2.65 23.27
CA ILE A 12 -52.78 -3.83 23.97
C ILE A 12 -52.18 -3.43 25.33
N ILE A 13 -51.80 -2.19 25.53
CA ILE A 13 -51.19 -1.71 26.79
C ILE A 13 -52.24 -1.43 27.87
N LEU A 14 -53.50 -1.13 27.52
CA LEU A 14 -54.55 -0.84 28.48
C LEU A 14 -55.21 -2.10 29.13
N TYR A 15 -55.04 -3.26 28.53
CA TYR A 15 -55.61 -4.51 29.09
C TYR A 15 -54.70 -5.18 30.13
N PHE A 16 -53.46 -4.83 30.22
CA PHE A 16 -52.52 -5.40 31.20
C PHE A 16 -52.58 -4.71 32.59
N PHE A 17 -53.11 -3.50 32.68
CA PHE A 17 -53.21 -2.76 33.94
C PHE A 17 -54.53 -2.96 34.70
N SER A 18 -55.55 -3.57 34.10
CA SER A 18 -56.84 -3.78 34.77
C SER A 18 -56.98 -5.14 35.49
N ALA A 19 -56.04 -6.09 35.25
CA ALA A 19 -56.08 -7.44 35.82
C ALA A 19 -55.38 -7.58 37.20
N LEU A 20 -54.78 -6.52 37.72
CA LEU A 20 -54.04 -6.54 38.99
C LEU A 20 -54.79 -5.96 40.20
N LYS A 21 -56.11 -5.76 40.11
CA LYS A 21 -56.89 -5.10 41.18
C LYS A 21 -57.82 -6.01 41.99
N TYR A 22 -57.80 -7.32 41.86
CA TYR A 22 -58.64 -8.15 42.73
C TYR A 22 -58.02 -9.53 43.00
N ASN A 23 -57.22 -9.64 44.10
CA ASN A 23 -57.04 -10.92 44.76
C ASN A 23 -56.83 -10.71 46.28
N PRO A 24 -57.82 -11.08 47.13
CA PRO A 24 -57.81 -10.86 48.58
C PRO A 24 -57.23 -12.06 49.31
N ILE A 25 -55.97 -12.41 49.16
CA ILE A 25 -55.31 -13.34 50.08
C ILE A 25 -53.82 -12.89 50.13
N ILE A 26 -53.46 -12.07 51.06
CA ILE A 26 -52.13 -12.09 51.70
C ILE A 26 -52.18 -11.22 52.95
N ASN A 27 -52.66 -11.84 53.99
CA ASN A 27 -52.31 -11.39 55.32
C ASN A 27 -51.61 -12.55 56.04
N ARG A 28 -50.30 -12.80 55.58
CA ARG A 28 -49.38 -13.62 56.37
C ARG A 28 -47.89 -13.36 55.98
N LYS A 29 -47.17 -12.85 56.96
CA LYS A 29 -45.71 -12.89 57.10
C LYS A 29 -44.86 -11.70 56.57
N ARG A 30 -44.76 -10.74 57.46
CA ARG A 30 -43.73 -9.64 57.42
C ARG A 30 -42.26 -10.12 57.52
N LYS A 31 -41.89 -11.34 57.19
CA LYS A 31 -40.50 -11.81 57.21
C LYS A 31 -39.89 -12.11 55.84
N GLY A 32 -40.68 -12.21 54.76
CA GLY A 32 -40.18 -12.52 53.42
C GLY A 32 -39.69 -11.30 52.60
N THR A 33 -40.22 -10.11 52.89
CA THR A 33 -39.91 -8.89 52.12
C THR A 33 -38.54 -8.30 52.35
N MET A 34 -37.90 -8.63 53.46
CA MET A 34 -36.55 -8.12 53.76
C MET A 34 -35.44 -8.92 53.05
N ILE A 35 -35.68 -10.21 52.84
CA ILE A 35 -34.75 -11.11 52.14
C ILE A 35 -34.82 -10.81 50.62
N MET A 36 -36.00 -10.64 50.07
CA MET A 36 -36.19 -10.34 48.63
C MET A 36 -35.61 -8.98 48.23
N LYS A 37 -35.72 -7.95 49.09
CA LYS A 37 -35.08 -6.64 48.87
C LYS A 37 -33.57 -6.73 48.94
N LYS A 38 -33.00 -7.57 49.79
CA LYS A 38 -31.53 -7.81 49.84
C LYS A 38 -31.05 -8.56 48.61
N TRP A 39 -31.78 -9.52 48.07
CA TRP A 39 -31.42 -10.24 46.85
C TRP A 39 -31.56 -9.36 45.60
N MET A 40 -32.59 -8.51 45.51
CA MET A 40 -32.73 -7.53 44.43
C MET A 40 -31.65 -6.45 44.48
N ALA A 41 -31.23 -6.01 45.67
CA ALA A 41 -30.11 -5.08 45.81
C ALA A 41 -28.79 -5.75 45.43
N PHE A 42 -28.61 -7.06 45.69
CA PHE A 42 -27.43 -7.81 45.31
C PHE A 42 -27.36 -8.06 43.80
N LEU A 43 -28.50 -8.33 43.14
CA LEU A 43 -28.60 -8.48 41.69
C LEU A 43 -28.39 -7.16 40.96
N LEU A 44 -28.85 -6.02 41.49
CA LEU A 44 -28.58 -4.69 40.95
C LEU A 44 -27.10 -4.28 41.14
N ALA A 45 -26.48 -4.63 42.26
CA ALA A 45 -25.08 -4.39 42.49
C ALA A 45 -24.18 -5.28 41.57
N ALA A 46 -24.57 -6.54 41.38
CA ALA A 46 -23.87 -7.43 40.44
C ALA A 46 -24.02 -6.98 38.96
N ALA A 47 -25.18 -6.44 38.58
CA ALA A 47 -25.38 -5.87 37.24
C ALA A 47 -24.57 -4.58 37.04
N MET A 48 -24.40 -3.73 38.08
CA MET A 48 -23.51 -2.56 37.99
C MET A 48 -22.00 -2.95 37.93
N VAL A 49 -21.59 -4.01 38.61
CA VAL A 49 -20.22 -4.50 38.54
C VAL A 49 -19.94 -5.12 37.19
N CYS A 50 -20.89 -5.79 36.54
CA CYS A 50 -20.72 -6.28 35.16
C CYS A 50 -20.65 -5.14 34.13
N MET A 51 -21.25 -3.98 34.37
CA MET A 51 -21.12 -2.81 33.50
C MET A 51 -19.79 -2.08 33.65
N LEU A 52 -19.05 -2.32 34.74
CA LEU A 52 -17.71 -1.73 34.95
C LEU A 52 -16.61 -2.55 34.29
N PHE A 53 -16.88 -3.78 33.83
CA PHE A 53 -15.94 -4.62 33.11
C PHE A 53 -16.13 -4.59 31.58
N THR A 54 -17.15 -3.90 31.05
CA THR A 54 -17.26 -3.59 29.63
C THR A 54 -16.69 -2.20 29.31
N GLY A 55 -15.78 -1.71 30.10
CA GLY A 55 -14.84 -0.68 29.72
C GLY A 55 -13.83 -1.33 28.76
N CYS A 56 -14.22 -1.57 27.51
CA CYS A 56 -13.25 -1.55 26.43
C CYS A 56 -12.56 -0.19 26.53
N GLY A 57 -11.42 -0.18 27.16
CA GLY A 57 -10.47 0.87 26.94
C GLY A 57 -10.27 0.96 25.43
N LYS A 58 -10.90 1.91 24.76
CA LYS A 58 -10.31 2.49 23.58
C LYS A 58 -8.96 2.97 24.05
N SER A 59 -7.95 2.12 23.95
CA SER A 59 -6.62 2.62 23.76
C SER A 59 -6.76 3.58 22.59
N SER A 60 -6.31 4.79 22.73
CA SER A 60 -5.97 5.66 21.62
C SER A 60 -4.74 5.04 20.92
N GLY A 61 -4.91 3.82 20.42
CA GLY A 61 -4.04 3.18 19.47
C GLY A 61 -4.40 3.79 18.12
N THR A 62 -3.43 4.26 17.40
CA THR A 62 -3.48 4.42 15.95
C THR A 62 -4.28 3.26 15.38
N ASP A 63 -5.34 3.55 14.61
CA ASP A 63 -6.14 2.51 13.98
C ASP A 63 -5.19 1.58 13.24
N SER A 64 -5.18 0.27 13.57
CA SER A 64 -4.30 -0.72 12.96
C SER A 64 -4.61 -0.80 11.46
N ASP A 65 -3.60 -0.55 10.62
CA ASP A 65 -3.72 -0.71 9.18
C ASP A 65 -3.94 -2.17 8.79
N LEU A 66 -3.32 -3.09 9.52
CA LEU A 66 -3.55 -4.52 9.37
C LEU A 66 -5.01 -4.87 9.59
N ALA A 67 -5.60 -4.43 10.72
CA ALA A 67 -7.01 -4.69 11.00
C ALA A 67 -7.92 -4.10 9.92
N TYR A 68 -7.63 -2.89 9.45
CA TYR A 68 -8.36 -2.25 8.37
C TYR A 68 -8.31 -3.07 7.07
N VAL A 69 -7.13 -3.54 6.66
CA VAL A 69 -6.95 -4.35 5.45
C VAL A 69 -7.62 -5.71 5.58
N GLN A 70 -7.53 -6.35 6.76
CA GLN A 70 -8.18 -7.64 7.02
C GLN A 70 -9.70 -7.52 7.05
N ASP A 71 -10.26 -6.49 7.67
CA ASP A 71 -11.71 -6.25 7.72
C ASP A 71 -12.28 -5.98 6.32
N LYS A 72 -11.55 -5.28 5.49
CA LYS A 72 -11.89 -5.00 4.10
C LYS A 72 -11.70 -6.23 3.17
N GLY A 73 -10.85 -7.19 3.57
CA GLY A 73 -10.58 -8.45 2.85
C GLY A 73 -9.73 -8.28 1.59
N VAL A 74 -9.08 -7.14 1.39
CA VAL A 74 -8.27 -6.84 0.22
C VAL A 74 -7.09 -5.91 0.57
N LEU A 75 -5.90 -6.22 0.03
CA LEU A 75 -4.74 -5.34 0.00
C LEU A 75 -4.71 -4.63 -1.35
N VAL A 76 -4.88 -3.32 -1.38
CA VAL A 76 -4.80 -2.51 -2.60
C VAL A 76 -3.37 -2.01 -2.77
N VAL A 77 -2.70 -2.49 -3.79
CA VAL A 77 -1.30 -2.22 -4.10
C VAL A 77 -1.21 -1.14 -5.17
N GLY A 78 -0.63 0.00 -4.85
CA GLY A 78 -0.39 1.09 -5.78
C GLY A 78 0.87 0.85 -6.62
N ILE A 79 0.71 0.81 -7.92
CA ILE A 79 1.75 0.49 -8.91
C ILE A 79 1.70 1.44 -10.12
N THR A 80 2.76 1.43 -10.93
CA THR A 80 2.77 1.87 -12.34
C THR A 80 3.16 0.70 -13.24
N GLU A 81 3.05 0.82 -14.57
CA GLU A 81 3.62 -0.18 -15.47
C GLU A 81 5.15 -0.05 -15.49
N TYR A 82 5.82 -1.01 -14.87
CA TYR A 82 7.23 -0.98 -14.61
C TYR A 82 7.87 -2.38 -14.67
N ALA A 83 8.23 -2.87 -15.87
CA ALA A 83 8.99 -4.11 -15.98
C ALA A 83 10.44 -3.95 -15.47
N PRO A 84 11.00 -4.93 -14.72
CA PRO A 84 10.43 -6.24 -14.42
C PRO A 84 9.67 -6.31 -13.08
N MET A 85 9.35 -5.18 -12.44
CA MET A 85 8.72 -5.12 -11.12
C MET A 85 7.21 -5.38 -11.19
N ASP A 86 6.49 -4.59 -11.98
CA ASP A 86 5.03 -4.65 -12.16
C ASP A 86 4.69 -4.46 -13.64
N TYR A 87 4.23 -5.49 -14.30
CA TYR A 87 3.83 -5.40 -15.70
C TYR A 87 2.74 -6.43 -16.03
N ARG A 88 2.14 -6.31 -17.20
CA ARG A 88 1.13 -7.27 -17.64
C ARG A 88 1.73 -8.37 -18.50
N ASP A 89 1.33 -9.60 -18.19
CA ASP A 89 1.65 -10.76 -19.03
C ASP A 89 0.82 -10.77 -20.32
N GLU A 90 1.00 -11.79 -21.15
CA GLU A 90 0.27 -11.98 -22.41
C GLU A 90 -1.24 -12.12 -22.23
N ASN A 91 -1.71 -12.50 -21.04
CA ASN A 91 -3.13 -12.64 -20.68
C ASN A 91 -3.68 -11.35 -20.05
N GLY A 92 -2.86 -10.31 -19.91
CA GLY A 92 -3.23 -9.06 -19.26
C GLY A 92 -3.27 -9.12 -17.73
N GLN A 93 -2.68 -10.18 -17.12
CA GLN A 93 -2.58 -10.31 -15.68
C GLN A 93 -1.32 -9.61 -15.16
N TRP A 94 -1.43 -9.00 -13.97
CA TRP A 94 -0.27 -8.41 -13.32
C TRP A 94 0.71 -9.48 -12.87
N THR A 95 1.97 -9.29 -13.21
CA THR A 95 3.13 -10.13 -12.90
C THR A 95 4.37 -9.24 -12.73
N GLY A 96 5.48 -9.83 -12.38
CA GLY A 96 6.72 -9.13 -12.07
C GLY A 96 7.14 -9.37 -10.63
N PHE A 97 8.35 -8.97 -10.29
CA PHE A 97 8.90 -9.26 -8.98
C PHE A 97 8.04 -8.67 -7.85
N ASP A 98 7.69 -7.38 -7.94
CA ASP A 98 6.91 -6.69 -6.92
C ASP A 98 5.47 -7.18 -6.90
N ALA A 99 4.87 -7.39 -8.08
CA ALA A 99 3.51 -7.92 -8.17
C ALA A 99 3.38 -9.31 -7.52
N GLU A 100 4.32 -10.23 -7.78
CA GLU A 100 4.31 -11.56 -7.16
C GLU A 100 4.59 -11.48 -5.65
N PHE A 101 5.52 -10.63 -5.23
CA PHE A 101 5.82 -10.45 -3.80
C PHE A 101 4.64 -9.85 -3.05
N ALA A 102 3.95 -8.87 -3.61
CA ALA A 102 2.74 -8.30 -3.03
C ALA A 102 1.60 -9.34 -2.93
N GLN A 103 1.44 -10.21 -3.92
CA GLN A 103 0.48 -11.32 -3.88
C GLN A 103 0.79 -12.30 -2.75
N LEU A 104 2.06 -12.69 -2.57
CA LEU A 104 2.49 -13.56 -1.46
C LEU A 104 2.23 -12.89 -0.09
N PHE A 105 2.47 -11.59 0.01
CA PHE A 105 2.19 -10.87 1.25
C PHE A 105 0.69 -10.77 1.54
N ALA A 106 -0.14 -10.49 0.53
CA ALA A 106 -1.60 -10.51 0.69
C ALA A 106 -2.12 -11.89 1.12
N GLU A 107 -1.56 -12.98 0.57
CA GLU A 107 -1.86 -14.34 1.00
C GLU A 107 -1.45 -14.57 2.47
N LYS A 108 -0.28 -14.10 2.89
CA LYS A 108 0.18 -14.13 4.29
C LYS A 108 -0.78 -13.41 5.23
N LEU A 109 -1.37 -12.28 4.78
CA LEU A 109 -2.38 -11.51 5.53
C LEU A 109 -3.77 -12.17 5.53
N GLY A 110 -4.01 -13.17 4.67
CA GLY A 110 -5.31 -13.84 4.49
C GLY A 110 -6.33 -12.98 3.71
N VAL A 111 -5.87 -12.10 2.82
CA VAL A 111 -6.70 -11.19 2.01
C VAL A 111 -6.40 -11.35 0.53
N LYS A 112 -7.25 -10.76 -0.33
CA LYS A 112 -6.98 -10.68 -1.77
C LYS A 112 -5.95 -9.59 -2.05
N CYS A 113 -5.20 -9.72 -3.14
CA CYS A 113 -4.36 -8.68 -3.70
C CYS A 113 -5.08 -8.02 -4.88
N GLU A 114 -5.20 -6.70 -4.86
CA GLU A 114 -5.71 -5.90 -5.98
C GLU A 114 -4.71 -4.81 -6.33
N PHE A 115 -4.46 -4.64 -7.63
CA PHE A 115 -3.53 -3.63 -8.12
C PHE A 115 -4.26 -2.39 -8.58
N TYR A 116 -3.78 -1.23 -8.13
CA TYR A 116 -4.28 0.10 -8.48
C TYR A 116 -3.20 0.84 -9.25
N LEU A 117 -3.53 1.27 -10.48
CA LEU A 117 -2.60 2.02 -11.32
C LEU A 117 -2.56 3.49 -10.88
N ILE A 118 -1.44 3.92 -10.33
CA ILE A 118 -1.16 5.31 -9.97
C ILE A 118 -0.94 6.10 -11.25
N ALA A 119 -1.86 7.01 -11.57
CA ALA A 119 -1.82 7.79 -12.80
C ALA A 119 -0.80 8.93 -12.77
N ASP A 120 -0.43 9.40 -11.60
CA ASP A 120 0.53 10.48 -11.35
C ASP A 120 1.39 10.10 -10.15
N TRP A 121 2.64 9.72 -10.39
CA TRP A 121 3.56 9.25 -9.35
C TRP A 121 3.78 10.27 -8.22
N THR A 122 3.59 11.56 -8.51
CA THR A 122 3.65 12.60 -7.47
C THR A 122 2.55 12.49 -6.42
N LYS A 123 1.48 11.73 -6.70
CA LYS A 123 0.32 11.55 -5.82
C LYS A 123 0.38 10.29 -4.96
N LYS A 124 1.38 9.43 -5.14
CA LYS A 124 1.49 8.13 -4.46
C LYS A 124 1.25 8.19 -2.94
N PHE A 125 1.81 9.17 -2.23
CA PHE A 125 1.61 9.30 -0.79
C PHE A 125 0.24 9.92 -0.43
N VAL A 126 -0.31 10.78 -1.27
CA VAL A 126 -1.68 11.29 -1.08
C VAL A 126 -2.70 10.17 -1.25
N GLU A 127 -2.55 9.31 -2.25
CA GLU A 127 -3.41 8.14 -2.47
C GLU A 127 -3.27 7.12 -1.34
N LEU A 128 -2.07 6.97 -0.78
CA LEU A 128 -1.79 6.14 0.40
C LEU A 128 -2.50 6.69 1.65
N ASP A 129 -2.36 7.98 1.95
CA ASP A 129 -2.95 8.64 3.12
C ASP A 129 -4.47 8.67 3.07
N THR A 130 -5.04 8.85 1.87
CA THR A 130 -6.49 8.84 1.65
C THR A 130 -7.11 7.45 1.59
N LYS A 131 -6.30 6.39 1.77
CA LYS A 131 -6.73 4.98 1.71
C LYS A 131 -7.30 4.58 0.33
N GLN A 132 -6.93 5.27 -0.74
CA GLN A 132 -7.16 4.84 -2.11
C GLN A 132 -6.34 3.58 -2.41
N ILE A 133 -5.11 3.54 -1.89
CA ILE A 133 -4.22 2.38 -1.85
C ILE A 133 -3.82 2.08 -0.40
N ASP A 134 -3.38 0.86 -0.13
CA ASP A 134 -2.89 0.45 1.19
C ASP A 134 -1.38 0.45 1.27
N VAL A 135 -0.73 0.32 0.14
CA VAL A 135 0.72 0.20 0.02
C VAL A 135 1.17 0.74 -1.33
N VAL A 136 2.31 1.42 -1.38
CA VAL A 136 3.04 1.73 -2.61
C VAL A 136 4.13 0.68 -2.77
N TRP A 137 4.03 -0.14 -3.82
CA TRP A 137 4.95 -1.25 -4.06
C TRP A 137 5.25 -1.34 -5.57
N ASN A 138 6.28 -0.66 -6.02
CA ASN A 138 6.56 -0.45 -7.46
C ASN A 138 8.03 -0.08 -7.71
N GLY A 139 8.98 -0.87 -7.20
CA GLY A 139 10.37 -0.49 -7.29
C GLY A 139 10.64 0.89 -6.69
N MET A 140 9.98 1.19 -5.57
CA MET A 140 10.06 2.53 -5.00
C MET A 140 11.38 2.73 -4.28
N THR A 141 12.16 3.71 -4.72
CA THR A 141 13.43 4.05 -4.08
C THR A 141 13.24 4.57 -2.65
N ILE A 142 14.01 4.03 -1.72
CA ILE A 142 14.13 4.55 -0.35
C ILE A 142 14.86 5.90 -0.41
N CYS A 143 14.15 6.98 -0.21
CA CYS A 143 14.67 8.35 -0.25
C CYS A 143 14.03 9.22 0.85
N ASP A 144 14.57 10.42 1.06
CA ASP A 144 14.09 11.34 2.11
C ASP A 144 12.59 11.65 1.97
N ASP A 145 12.08 11.76 0.75
CA ASP A 145 10.65 11.99 0.49
C ASP A 145 9.81 10.80 0.98
N ALA A 146 10.20 9.56 0.63
CA ALA A 146 9.52 8.36 1.08
C ALA A 146 9.57 8.21 2.61
N LEU A 147 10.74 8.39 3.22
CA LEU A 147 10.93 8.29 4.68
C LEU A 147 10.16 9.36 5.46
N SER A 148 9.97 10.54 4.87
CA SER A 148 9.22 11.63 5.49
C SER A 148 7.72 11.43 5.43
N ASN A 149 7.20 10.85 4.34
CA ASN A 149 5.77 10.75 4.07
C ASN A 149 5.15 9.38 4.40
N SER A 150 5.95 8.35 4.63
CA SER A 150 5.47 6.98 4.83
C SER A 150 6.27 6.20 5.87
N SER A 151 5.84 5.00 6.20
CA SER A 151 6.64 3.98 6.87
C SER A 151 7.18 3.03 5.80
N VAL A 152 8.50 3.06 5.62
CA VAL A 152 9.17 2.28 4.56
C VAL A 152 9.70 0.98 5.14
N SER A 153 9.60 -0.12 4.40
CA SER A 153 10.17 -1.42 4.75
C SER A 153 11.70 -1.39 4.75
N ASP A 154 12.30 -2.46 5.24
CA ASP A 154 13.70 -2.75 4.98
C ASP A 154 13.97 -2.86 3.48
N PRO A 155 15.19 -2.60 3.02
CA PRO A 155 15.55 -2.69 1.61
C PRO A 155 15.45 -4.14 1.10
N TYR A 156 14.96 -4.31 -0.15
CA TYR A 156 14.84 -5.66 -0.72
C TYR A 156 15.59 -5.86 -2.03
N VAL A 157 15.79 -4.82 -2.85
CA VAL A 157 16.51 -4.88 -4.13
C VAL A 157 17.47 -3.71 -4.24
N ILE A 158 18.66 -3.96 -4.81
CA ILE A 158 19.65 -2.93 -5.16
C ILE A 158 19.25 -2.30 -6.49
N ASN A 159 19.23 -0.97 -6.56
CA ASN A 159 18.92 -0.20 -7.75
C ASN A 159 19.94 0.92 -8.00
N ALA A 160 19.78 1.60 -9.10
CA ALA A 160 20.50 2.82 -9.47
C ALA A 160 19.71 3.62 -10.50
N GLN A 161 19.86 4.92 -10.52
CA GLN A 161 19.44 5.73 -11.66
C GLN A 161 20.52 5.70 -12.74
N VAL A 162 20.12 5.39 -13.96
CA VAL A 162 21.05 5.31 -15.11
C VAL A 162 20.56 6.15 -16.27
N VAL A 163 21.51 6.65 -17.03
CA VAL A 163 21.24 7.34 -18.29
C VAL A 163 21.07 6.29 -19.38
N VAL A 164 19.96 6.33 -20.10
CA VAL A 164 19.71 5.51 -21.29
C VAL A 164 19.64 6.41 -22.50
N MET A 165 20.30 6.02 -23.59
CA MET A 165 20.30 6.74 -24.87
C MET A 165 20.51 5.78 -26.03
N LYS A 166 20.61 6.28 -27.25
CA LYS A 166 20.95 5.46 -28.41
C LYS A 166 22.27 4.71 -28.18
N ALA A 167 22.29 3.42 -28.50
CA ALA A 167 23.41 2.52 -28.23
C ALA A 167 24.72 2.97 -28.86
N ASP A 168 24.66 3.63 -30.02
CA ASP A 168 25.84 4.18 -30.74
C ASP A 168 26.36 5.48 -30.11
N ALA A 169 25.53 6.19 -29.32
CA ALA A 169 25.86 7.45 -28.67
C ALA A 169 26.42 7.26 -27.25
N VAL A 170 25.92 6.24 -26.51
CA VAL A 170 26.13 6.06 -25.07
C VAL A 170 27.57 6.08 -24.63
N GLY A 171 28.50 5.58 -25.46
CA GLY A 171 29.94 5.54 -25.19
C GLY A 171 30.61 6.91 -25.10
N ASN A 172 29.97 7.98 -25.59
CA ASN A 172 30.51 9.34 -25.60
C ASN A 172 30.21 10.12 -24.31
N TYR A 173 29.28 9.61 -23.47
CA TYR A 173 28.75 10.30 -22.28
C TYR A 173 29.12 9.51 -21.02
N LYS A 174 30.25 9.83 -20.41
CA LYS A 174 30.86 9.07 -19.30
C LYS A 174 30.81 9.81 -17.95
N THR A 175 30.47 11.08 -17.96
CA THR A 175 30.33 11.90 -16.74
C THR A 175 29.06 12.74 -16.80
N PRO A 176 28.51 13.15 -15.66
CA PRO A 176 27.33 14.00 -15.64
C PRO A 176 27.52 15.29 -16.47
N GLU A 177 28.68 15.90 -16.45
CA GLU A 177 28.98 17.15 -17.17
C GLU A 177 28.88 16.97 -18.69
N SER A 178 29.19 15.75 -19.19
CA SER A 178 29.06 15.44 -20.60
C SER A 178 27.62 15.49 -21.13
N LEU A 179 26.61 15.40 -20.25
CA LEU A 179 25.18 15.47 -20.58
C LEU A 179 24.66 16.91 -20.66
N SER A 180 25.54 17.92 -20.42
CA SER A 180 25.16 19.33 -20.50
C SER A 180 24.61 19.69 -21.87
N GLY A 181 23.47 20.39 -21.93
CA GLY A 181 22.79 20.79 -23.14
C GLY A 181 21.85 19.75 -23.73
N LEU A 182 21.93 18.47 -23.32
CA LEU A 182 21.04 17.43 -23.78
C LEU A 182 19.62 17.57 -23.18
N SER A 183 18.62 17.13 -23.94
CA SER A 183 17.25 16.88 -23.47
C SER A 183 17.19 15.51 -22.78
N VAL A 184 16.72 15.48 -21.54
CA VAL A 184 16.69 14.29 -20.69
C VAL A 184 15.27 14.02 -20.19
N ALA A 185 14.63 12.99 -20.71
CA ALA A 185 13.29 12.58 -20.29
C ALA A 185 13.36 11.81 -18.96
N VAL A 186 12.41 12.07 -18.07
CA VAL A 186 12.33 11.46 -16.72
C VAL A 186 10.89 11.31 -16.29
N GLU A 187 10.59 10.30 -15.47
CA GLU A 187 9.29 10.22 -14.80
C GLU A 187 9.14 11.37 -13.81
N ASN A 188 8.01 12.08 -13.90
CA ASN A 188 7.73 13.20 -13.02
C ASN A 188 7.58 12.77 -11.55
N GLY A 189 8.29 13.43 -10.62
CA GLY A 189 8.26 13.11 -9.19
C GLY A 189 9.06 11.88 -8.79
N SER A 190 9.91 11.34 -9.69
CA SER A 190 10.81 10.23 -9.42
C SER A 190 12.17 10.67 -8.87
N VAL A 191 12.93 9.71 -8.32
CA VAL A 191 14.34 9.93 -7.97
C VAL A 191 15.16 10.17 -9.25
N GLY A 192 14.78 9.56 -10.37
CA GLY A 192 15.38 9.84 -11.69
C GLY A 192 15.27 11.31 -12.10
N GLN A 193 14.14 11.95 -11.83
CA GLN A 193 14.00 13.40 -12.04
C GLN A 193 14.96 14.19 -11.14
N THR A 194 15.10 13.81 -9.88
CA THR A 194 16.04 14.46 -8.95
C THR A 194 17.48 14.32 -9.44
N ALA A 195 17.86 13.11 -9.88
CA ALA A 195 19.20 12.85 -10.42
C ALA A 195 19.47 13.64 -11.71
N ALA A 196 18.50 13.70 -12.63
CA ALA A 196 18.61 14.47 -13.86
C ALA A 196 18.72 15.98 -13.62
N ASN A 197 17.94 16.51 -12.66
CA ASN A 197 17.99 17.93 -12.27
C ASN A 197 19.36 18.34 -11.67
N ALA A 198 20.11 17.40 -11.12
CA ALA A 198 21.46 17.65 -10.62
C ALA A 198 22.50 17.76 -11.73
N ILE A 199 22.18 17.39 -12.96
CA ILE A 199 23.10 17.49 -14.13
C ILE A 199 23.12 18.93 -14.64
N ALA A 200 24.23 19.60 -14.45
CA ALA A 200 24.38 20.99 -14.83
C ALA A 200 24.17 21.20 -16.34
N GLY A 201 23.19 22.02 -16.71
CA GLY A 201 22.89 22.37 -18.10
C GLY A 201 22.03 21.35 -18.86
N ALA A 202 21.62 20.22 -18.26
CA ALA A 202 20.65 19.31 -18.87
C ALA A 202 19.25 19.99 -18.96
N LYS A 203 18.52 19.66 -20.01
CA LYS A 203 17.12 20.11 -20.21
C LYS A 203 16.19 18.98 -19.82
N VAL A 204 15.77 18.95 -18.55
CA VAL A 204 14.90 17.89 -18.01
C VAL A 204 13.49 18.02 -18.58
N ILE A 205 12.96 16.91 -19.11
CA ILE A 205 11.62 16.76 -19.69
C ILE A 205 10.84 15.76 -18.83
N PRO A 206 9.96 16.22 -17.92
CA PRO A 206 9.13 15.33 -17.15
C PRO A 206 8.05 14.66 -18.02
N VAL A 207 7.87 13.33 -17.87
CA VAL A 207 6.85 12.51 -18.53
C VAL A 207 6.06 11.72 -17.51
N GLY A 208 5.04 10.96 -17.95
CA GLY A 208 4.11 10.28 -17.08
C GLY A 208 4.70 9.11 -16.29
N ASP A 209 5.60 8.34 -16.92
CA ASP A 209 6.26 7.16 -16.35
C ASP A 209 7.61 6.90 -17.03
N GLN A 210 8.38 5.92 -16.53
CA GLN A 210 9.69 5.58 -17.09
C GLN A 210 9.61 4.94 -18.49
N ALA A 211 8.53 4.22 -18.80
CA ALA A 211 8.34 3.65 -20.14
C ALA A 211 8.12 4.77 -21.19
N ALA A 212 7.38 5.82 -20.81
CA ALA A 212 7.26 7.03 -21.63
C ALA A 212 8.61 7.73 -21.83
N ALA A 213 9.48 7.77 -20.80
CA ALA A 213 10.81 8.33 -20.94
C ALA A 213 11.67 7.55 -21.95
N LEU A 214 11.61 6.21 -21.95
CA LEU A 214 12.27 5.38 -22.99
C LEU A 214 11.71 5.66 -24.39
N LEU A 215 10.40 5.88 -24.50
CA LEU A 215 9.74 6.18 -25.78
C LEU A 215 10.18 7.54 -26.35
N GLU A 216 10.38 8.55 -25.49
CA GLU A 216 10.93 9.86 -25.92
C GLU A 216 12.33 9.71 -26.55
N VAL A 217 13.19 8.88 -25.96
CA VAL A 217 14.52 8.61 -26.54
C VAL A 217 14.43 7.79 -27.82
N LYS A 218 13.57 6.77 -27.85
CA LYS A 218 13.37 5.93 -29.04
C LYS A 218 12.90 6.74 -30.24
N SER A 219 11.94 7.65 -30.02
CA SER A 219 11.39 8.53 -31.06
C SER A 219 12.34 9.64 -31.50
N GLY A 220 13.38 9.94 -30.71
CA GLY A 220 14.28 11.06 -30.91
C GLY A 220 13.74 12.41 -30.41
N ALA A 221 12.68 12.41 -29.59
CA ALA A 221 12.16 13.60 -28.95
C ALA A 221 13.02 14.05 -27.74
N ALA A 222 13.73 13.10 -27.13
CA ALA A 222 14.78 13.37 -26.14
C ALA A 222 16.11 12.71 -26.56
N ASP A 223 17.22 13.31 -26.14
CA ASP A 223 18.56 12.78 -26.38
C ASP A 223 18.88 11.61 -25.47
N ALA A 224 18.35 11.64 -24.25
CA ALA A 224 18.55 10.64 -23.20
C ALA A 224 17.31 10.54 -22.30
N CYS A 225 17.25 9.49 -21.49
CA CYS A 225 16.39 9.46 -20.32
C CYS A 225 17.18 9.00 -19.08
N VAL A 226 16.65 9.31 -17.90
CA VAL A 226 17.13 8.77 -16.62
C VAL A 226 16.04 7.92 -16.03
N ILE A 227 16.32 6.64 -15.85
CA ILE A 227 15.42 5.61 -15.35
C ILE A 227 16.17 4.65 -14.41
N ASP A 228 15.41 3.80 -13.75
CA ASP A 228 15.95 2.73 -12.92
C ASP A 228 16.76 1.71 -13.77
N ILE A 229 17.89 1.27 -13.22
CA ILE A 229 18.77 0.30 -13.90
C ILE A 229 18.07 -1.04 -14.14
N THR A 230 17.17 -1.42 -13.25
CA THR A 230 16.37 -2.65 -13.36
C THR A 230 15.46 -2.61 -14.58
N MET A 231 14.74 -1.50 -14.82
CA MET A 231 13.99 -1.29 -16.05
C MET A 231 14.88 -1.18 -17.27
N ALA A 232 15.98 -0.44 -17.18
CA ALA A 232 16.90 -0.29 -18.29
C ALA A 232 17.38 -1.65 -18.82
N TYR A 233 17.81 -2.56 -17.93
CA TYR A 233 18.23 -3.90 -18.34
C TYR A 233 17.09 -4.79 -18.84
N ALA A 234 15.88 -4.64 -18.32
CA ALA A 234 14.72 -5.42 -18.77
C ALA A 234 14.20 -4.98 -20.14
N MET A 235 14.27 -3.68 -20.44
CA MET A 235 13.57 -3.08 -21.58
C MET A 235 14.48 -2.73 -22.76
N THR A 236 15.81 -2.62 -22.56
CA THR A 236 16.77 -2.23 -23.62
C THR A 236 17.67 -3.38 -24.05
N GLY A 237 18.33 -3.22 -25.20
CA GLY A 237 19.24 -4.21 -25.76
C GLY A 237 18.56 -5.16 -26.75
N GLU A 238 19.39 -6.00 -27.40
CA GLU A 238 18.95 -6.89 -28.47
C GLU A 238 17.79 -7.80 -28.06
N GLY A 239 16.79 -7.90 -28.92
CA GLY A 239 15.60 -8.73 -28.69
C GLY A 239 14.47 -8.04 -27.91
N THR A 240 14.66 -6.80 -27.46
CA THR A 240 13.63 -5.99 -26.76
C THR A 240 12.98 -4.96 -27.69
N ASN A 241 11.90 -4.34 -27.19
CA ASN A 241 11.24 -3.25 -27.91
C ASN A 241 12.11 -2.00 -28.05
N TYR A 242 13.18 -1.87 -27.26
CA TYR A 242 14.14 -0.76 -27.27
C TYR A 242 15.55 -1.25 -27.58
N GLY A 243 15.68 -2.19 -28.54
CA GLY A 243 16.94 -2.81 -28.92
C GLY A 243 18.00 -1.88 -29.44
N ASP A 244 17.64 -0.67 -29.85
CA ASP A 244 18.52 0.41 -30.31
C ASP A 244 18.96 1.36 -29.19
N LEU A 245 18.47 1.14 -27.95
CA LEU A 245 18.85 1.89 -26.76
C LEU A 245 19.77 1.04 -25.86
N ALA A 246 20.61 1.72 -25.08
CA ALA A 246 21.48 1.08 -24.10
C ALA A 246 21.63 1.93 -22.83
N PRO A 247 21.74 1.30 -21.65
CA PRO A 247 22.14 1.97 -20.45
C PRO A 247 23.60 2.35 -20.47
N GLY A 248 23.93 3.50 -19.90
CA GLY A 248 25.27 4.04 -19.85
C GLY A 248 25.66 4.50 -18.44
N LEU A 249 25.83 5.81 -18.28
CA LEU A 249 26.29 6.41 -17.04
C LEU A 249 25.34 6.12 -15.88
N LYS A 250 25.88 5.51 -14.82
CA LYS A 250 25.20 5.34 -13.53
C LYS A 250 25.33 6.63 -12.71
N LEU A 251 24.20 7.18 -12.26
CA LEU A 251 24.15 8.45 -11.54
C LEU A 251 24.06 8.27 -10.02
N THR A 252 23.38 7.20 -9.55
CA THR A 252 23.17 6.92 -8.13
C THR A 252 23.43 5.45 -7.80
N GLU A 253 23.46 5.14 -6.51
CA GLU A 253 23.26 3.80 -5.95
C GLU A 253 22.17 3.91 -4.91
N GLU A 254 21.18 3.03 -4.98
CA GLU A 254 19.98 3.12 -4.15
C GLU A 254 19.35 1.75 -3.91
N PHE A 255 18.32 1.72 -3.06
CA PHE A 255 17.61 0.51 -2.72
C PHE A 255 16.11 0.72 -2.91
N TYR A 256 15.39 -0.35 -3.24
CA TYR A 256 13.95 -0.37 -3.21
C TYR A 256 13.43 -0.75 -1.83
N GLY A 257 12.33 -0.12 -1.44
CA GLY A 257 11.53 -0.40 -0.27
C GLY A 257 10.04 -0.27 -0.59
N VAL A 258 9.22 -0.76 0.32
CA VAL A 258 7.77 -0.73 0.22
C VAL A 258 7.24 0.32 1.18
N SER A 259 6.37 1.22 0.73
CA SER A 259 5.80 2.28 1.57
C SER A 259 4.39 1.95 2.03
N PHE A 260 4.21 1.97 3.34
CA PHE A 260 2.92 1.92 4.02
C PHE A 260 2.57 3.29 4.61
N ARG A 261 1.31 3.50 4.99
CA ARG A 261 0.92 4.73 5.73
C ARG A 261 1.82 4.95 6.95
N LYS A 262 2.04 6.20 7.28
CA LYS A 262 2.90 6.57 8.40
C LYS A 262 2.44 5.91 9.70
N GLY A 263 3.32 5.15 10.34
CA GLY A 263 3.05 4.42 11.57
C GLY A 263 2.27 3.10 11.37
N SER A 264 2.15 2.61 10.14
CA SER A 264 1.49 1.33 9.84
C SER A 264 2.19 0.15 10.52
N ASP A 265 1.40 -0.71 11.13
CA ASP A 265 1.85 -1.98 11.72
C ASP A 265 2.21 -3.04 10.68
N MET A 266 1.74 -2.88 9.43
CA MET A 266 2.08 -3.78 8.33
C MET A 266 3.55 -3.68 7.90
N THR A 267 4.24 -2.57 8.17
CA THR A 267 5.67 -2.39 7.83
C THR A 267 6.54 -3.45 8.52
N ALA A 268 6.37 -3.62 9.83
CA ALA A 268 7.11 -4.63 10.59
C ALA A 268 6.75 -6.04 10.13
N MET A 269 5.47 -6.30 9.83
CA MET A 269 5.03 -7.61 9.33
C MET A 269 5.64 -7.97 7.98
N LEU A 270 5.77 -6.99 7.07
CA LEU A 270 6.44 -7.21 5.79
C LEU A 270 7.92 -7.51 5.99
N ASN A 271 8.61 -6.79 6.88
CA ASN A 271 10.03 -7.04 7.16
C ASN A 271 10.25 -8.46 7.72
N GLU A 272 9.40 -8.91 8.66
CA GLU A 272 9.44 -10.29 9.17
C GLU A 272 9.17 -11.32 8.07
N PHE A 273 8.18 -11.07 7.22
CA PHE A 273 7.85 -11.95 6.10
C PHE A 273 8.96 -11.99 5.05
N MET A 274 9.58 -10.85 4.75
CA MET A 274 10.73 -10.77 3.85
C MET A 274 11.92 -11.59 4.37
N ALA A 275 12.21 -11.52 5.69
CA ALA A 275 13.25 -12.34 6.31
C ALA A 275 12.93 -13.83 6.20
N GLU A 276 11.68 -14.25 6.41
CA GLU A 276 11.20 -15.62 6.21
C GLU A 276 11.43 -16.10 4.77
N LEU A 277 11.10 -15.26 3.76
CA LEU A 277 11.30 -15.58 2.35
C LEU A 277 12.78 -15.58 1.93
N LYS A 278 13.61 -14.77 2.56
CA LYS A 278 15.07 -14.81 2.37
C LYS A 278 15.64 -16.12 2.93
N GLU A 279 15.26 -16.50 4.16
CA GLU A 279 15.76 -17.71 4.83
C GLU A 279 15.39 -18.99 4.08
N ASN A 280 14.18 -19.09 3.54
CA ASN A 280 13.72 -20.28 2.81
C ASN A 280 14.09 -20.28 1.32
N GLY A 281 14.76 -19.23 0.82
CA GLY A 281 15.23 -19.11 -0.55
C GLY A 281 14.20 -18.61 -1.56
N THR A 282 12.94 -18.44 -1.19
CA THR A 282 11.86 -18.03 -2.11
C THR A 282 12.15 -16.67 -2.74
N LEU A 283 12.63 -15.70 -1.95
CA LEU A 283 12.92 -14.37 -2.45
C LEU A 283 14.10 -14.37 -3.44
N GLN A 284 15.11 -15.23 -3.19
CA GLN A 284 16.25 -15.40 -4.10
C GLN A 284 15.81 -16.03 -5.43
N ASP A 285 14.99 -17.09 -5.38
CA ASP A 285 14.47 -17.74 -6.57
C ASP A 285 13.64 -16.75 -7.44
N MET A 286 12.88 -15.86 -6.79
CA MET A 286 12.16 -14.79 -7.47
C MET A 286 13.13 -13.80 -8.11
N ALA A 287 14.13 -13.31 -7.36
CA ALA A 287 15.11 -12.35 -7.86
C ALA A 287 15.88 -12.90 -9.07
N ASP A 288 16.26 -14.18 -9.04
CA ASP A 288 16.98 -14.83 -10.13
C ASP A 288 16.12 -14.91 -11.42
N ARG A 289 14.81 -15.19 -11.29
CA ARG A 289 13.89 -15.17 -12.45
C ARG A 289 13.81 -13.83 -13.13
N TYR A 290 13.82 -12.75 -12.34
CA TYR A 290 13.72 -11.36 -12.82
C TYR A 290 15.09 -10.69 -13.01
N LYS A 291 16.21 -11.42 -12.77
CA LYS A 291 17.59 -10.94 -12.89
C LYS A 291 17.87 -9.72 -12.01
N LEU A 292 17.33 -9.73 -10.81
CA LEU A 292 17.50 -8.69 -9.81
C LEU A 292 18.58 -9.08 -8.79
N THR A 293 19.18 -8.09 -8.16
CA THR A 293 20.12 -8.28 -7.04
C THR A 293 19.41 -7.88 -5.74
N LEU A 294 19.26 -8.82 -4.84
CA LEU A 294 18.68 -8.54 -3.51
C LEU A 294 19.60 -7.64 -2.70
N ALA A 295 19.01 -6.79 -1.87
CA ALA A 295 19.71 -6.12 -0.79
C ALA A 295 20.02 -7.13 0.35
N GLU A 296 21.22 -6.97 0.96
CA GLU A 296 21.66 -7.81 2.08
C GLU A 296 20.87 -7.58 3.37
#